data_75c2080ee7520ff87d55a695fad9517f
#
_entry.id   75c2080ee7520ff87d55a695fad9517f
#
_cell.length_a   1.000
_cell.length_b   1.000
_cell.length_c   1.000
_cell.angle_alpha   90.00
_cell.angle_beta   90.00
_cell.angle_gamma   90.00
#
_symmetry.space_group_name_H-M   'P 1'
#
loop_
_entity.id
_entity.type
_entity.pdbx_description
1 polymer ?
#
loop_
_entity_poly.entity_id
_entity_poly.type
_entity_poly.pdbx_seq_one_letter_code
_entity_poly.pdbx_strand_id
1 'polypeptide(L)'
;MCIRDRVSIDGVVPDPEKVKDDLKKEKIKRSLEYMGLKAGQKIKEVKIDTVFIGSCTNSRIEDLRGAARILSGKKVSDNIRAMVVPGSGLVKKQAEEEGLDKIFKQSGFEWREPGCSMCLAMNSDKLSSGERCASTSNRNFEGRQGKGGRTHLVSPEIAAASAITGKLTDPLEIV
;
A
#
# COMPACT_ATOMS: atom_id res chain seq x y z
N MET A 1 -6.96 2.18 -14.96
CA MET A 1 -5.62 1.54 -14.95
C MET A 1 -5.80 0.07 -15.31
N CYS A 2 -5.15 -0.38 -16.36
CA CYS A 2 -5.23 -1.80 -16.76
C CYS A 2 -4.36 -2.66 -15.85
N ILE A 3 -4.88 -3.86 -15.53
CA ILE A 3 -4.16 -4.93 -14.80
C ILE A 3 -2.79 -5.30 -15.46
N ARG A 4 -2.51 -4.77 -16.64
CA ARG A 4 -1.29 -5.04 -17.43
C ARG A 4 -0.04 -4.28 -16.96
N ASP A 5 -0.21 -3.27 -16.10
CA ASP A 5 0.89 -2.37 -15.70
C ASP A 5 1.43 -2.74 -14.30
N ARG A 6 1.66 -4.03 -14.08
CA ARG A 6 2.27 -4.53 -12.83
C ARG A 6 3.77 -4.66 -13.01
N VAL A 7 4.49 -4.28 -11.96
CA VAL A 7 5.93 -4.49 -11.84
C VAL A 7 6.18 -5.41 -10.66
N SER A 8 7.07 -6.39 -10.83
CA SER A 8 7.51 -7.24 -9.71
C SER A 8 8.16 -6.39 -8.62
N ILE A 9 8.05 -6.81 -7.36
CA ILE A 9 8.73 -6.15 -6.25
C ILE A 9 10.25 -6.11 -6.45
N ASP A 10 10.82 -7.12 -7.11
CA ASP A 10 12.25 -7.21 -7.47
C ASP A 10 12.58 -6.47 -8.78
N GLY A 11 11.58 -5.91 -9.44
CA GLY A 11 11.73 -5.24 -10.72
C GLY A 11 12.23 -3.80 -10.61
N VAL A 12 12.21 -3.16 -11.77
CA VAL A 12 12.57 -1.75 -11.92
C VAL A 12 11.40 -0.98 -12.53
N VAL A 13 11.37 0.30 -12.25
CA VAL A 13 10.42 1.25 -12.85
C VAL A 13 10.57 1.23 -14.37
N PRO A 14 9.47 1.09 -15.14
CA PRO A 14 9.52 1.03 -16.59
C PRO A 14 10.24 2.23 -17.21
N ASP A 15 11.03 1.97 -18.25
CA ASP A 15 11.72 2.99 -19.02
C ASP A 15 10.91 3.31 -20.29
N PRO A 16 10.39 4.54 -20.44
CA PRO A 16 9.61 4.94 -21.61
C PRO A 16 10.42 4.87 -22.91
N GLU A 17 11.74 5.04 -22.85
CA GLU A 17 12.58 5.01 -24.07
C GLU A 17 12.76 3.59 -24.64
N LYS A 18 12.46 2.55 -23.85
CA LYS A 18 12.45 1.15 -24.28
C LYS A 18 11.13 0.70 -24.90
N VAL A 19 10.14 1.57 -24.97
CA VAL A 19 8.80 1.27 -25.51
C VAL A 19 8.68 1.83 -26.92
N LYS A 20 8.32 0.97 -27.88
CA LYS A 20 8.19 1.34 -29.30
C LYS A 20 6.88 2.08 -29.64
N ASP A 21 5.86 1.91 -28.81
CA ASP A 21 4.54 2.51 -29.00
C ASP A 21 4.52 3.91 -28.37
N ASP A 22 4.39 4.95 -29.19
CA ASP A 22 4.42 6.33 -28.76
C ASP A 22 3.32 6.67 -27.75
N LEU A 23 2.12 6.13 -27.89
CA LEU A 23 1.01 6.35 -26.95
C LEU A 23 1.31 5.73 -25.57
N LYS A 24 1.94 4.56 -25.56
CA LYS A 24 2.38 3.93 -24.30
C LYS A 24 3.55 4.69 -23.69
N LYS A 25 4.49 5.14 -24.50
CA LYS A 25 5.63 5.96 -24.07
C LYS A 25 5.16 7.22 -23.33
N GLU A 26 4.25 7.97 -23.92
CA GLU A 26 3.68 9.18 -23.32
C GLU A 26 2.89 8.86 -22.01
N LYS A 27 2.12 7.78 -21.99
CA LYS A 27 1.43 7.34 -20.76
C LYS A 27 2.41 7.01 -19.64
N ILE A 28 3.50 6.31 -19.95
CA ILE A 28 4.53 5.99 -18.96
C ILE A 28 5.19 7.28 -18.46
N LYS A 29 5.61 8.21 -19.34
CA LYS A 29 6.19 9.49 -18.95
C LYS A 29 5.30 10.26 -17.98
N ARG A 30 4.03 10.44 -18.32
CA ARG A 30 3.04 11.08 -17.45
C ARG A 30 2.87 10.37 -16.09
N SER A 31 2.84 9.03 -16.12
CA SER A 31 2.72 8.24 -14.87
C SER A 31 3.95 8.39 -13.98
N LEU A 32 5.16 8.41 -14.56
CA LEU A 32 6.41 8.60 -13.83
C LEU A 32 6.49 9.99 -13.21
N GLU A 33 6.08 11.02 -13.96
CA GLU A 33 6.01 12.41 -13.48
C GLU A 33 5.05 12.52 -12.28
N TYR A 34 3.81 12.03 -12.43
CA TYR A 34 2.82 12.02 -11.34
C TYR A 34 3.31 11.26 -10.12
N MET A 35 3.84 10.05 -10.32
CA MET A 35 4.35 9.20 -9.25
C MET A 35 5.70 9.67 -8.70
N GLY A 36 6.37 10.63 -9.34
CA GLY A 36 7.70 11.10 -8.95
C GLY A 36 8.72 9.96 -8.89
N LEU A 37 8.71 9.09 -9.90
CA LEU A 37 9.62 7.96 -10.04
C LEU A 37 10.59 8.19 -11.20
N LYS A 38 11.78 7.60 -11.08
CA LYS A 38 12.79 7.62 -12.15
C LYS A 38 12.75 6.32 -12.94
N ALA A 39 12.84 6.41 -14.26
CA ALA A 39 13.00 5.23 -15.11
C ALA A 39 14.20 4.38 -14.66
N GLY A 40 14.04 3.06 -14.62
CA GLY A 40 15.09 2.15 -14.18
C GLY A 40 15.36 2.09 -12.67
N GLN A 41 14.69 2.90 -11.86
CA GLN A 41 14.78 2.84 -10.39
C GLN A 41 14.28 1.48 -9.89
N LYS A 42 14.99 0.85 -8.94
CA LYS A 42 14.53 -0.39 -8.30
C LYS A 42 13.28 -0.12 -7.45
N ILE A 43 12.28 -0.99 -7.55
CA ILE A 43 11.04 -0.85 -6.78
C ILE A 43 11.32 -0.87 -5.27
N LYS A 44 12.22 -1.71 -4.81
CA LYS A 44 12.63 -1.81 -3.39
C LYS A 44 13.34 -0.57 -2.83
N GLU A 45 13.72 0.38 -3.67
CA GLU A 45 14.31 1.67 -3.25
C GLU A 45 13.26 2.77 -3.09
N VAL A 46 12.00 2.49 -3.46
CA VAL A 46 10.91 3.47 -3.37
C VAL A 46 10.47 3.62 -1.93
N LYS A 47 10.80 4.76 -1.33
CA LYS A 47 10.34 5.13 0.01
C LYS A 47 8.84 5.40 0.02
N ILE A 48 8.21 5.10 1.14
CA ILE A 48 6.79 5.36 1.40
C ILE A 48 6.65 6.20 2.66
N ASP A 49 5.53 6.89 2.79
CA ASP A 49 5.19 7.74 3.94
C ASP A 49 4.00 7.13 4.71
N THR A 50 3.12 6.44 4.01
CA THR A 50 1.89 5.89 4.56
C THR A 50 1.68 4.45 4.12
N VAL A 51 1.10 3.63 4.99
CA VAL A 51 0.62 2.28 4.68
C VAL A 51 -0.86 2.17 5.00
N PHE A 52 -1.62 1.67 4.04
CA PHE A 52 -3.04 1.41 4.19
C PHE A 52 -3.38 -0.04 3.87
N ILE A 53 -3.78 -0.80 4.89
CA ILE A 53 -4.36 -2.14 4.75
C ILE A 53 -5.87 -2.00 4.94
N GLY A 54 -6.62 -2.11 3.85
CA GLY A 54 -8.05 -1.88 3.87
C GLY A 54 -8.69 -2.19 2.53
N SER A 55 -9.95 -1.97 2.43
CA SER A 55 -10.89 -2.22 1.36
C SER A 55 -11.72 -3.49 1.57
N CYS A 56 -12.93 -3.49 1.03
CA CYS A 56 -13.86 -4.63 1.14
C CYS A 56 -13.35 -5.91 0.45
N THR A 57 -12.36 -5.82 -0.42
CA THR A 57 -11.82 -6.96 -1.19
C THR A 57 -10.48 -7.45 -0.70
N ASN A 58 -9.68 -6.61 -0.03
CA ASN A 58 -8.30 -6.89 0.36
C ASN A 58 -8.05 -6.63 1.86
N SER A 59 -9.07 -6.85 2.68
CA SER A 59 -9.00 -6.79 4.13
C SER A 59 -9.97 -7.80 4.74
N ARG A 60 -10.00 -9.00 4.13
CA ARG A 60 -10.68 -10.17 4.66
C ARG A 60 -9.86 -10.75 5.81
N ILE A 61 -10.42 -11.72 6.52
CA ILE A 61 -9.71 -12.31 7.67
C ILE A 61 -8.36 -12.95 7.25
N GLU A 62 -8.30 -13.58 6.08
CA GLU A 62 -7.10 -14.19 5.54
C GLU A 62 -6.01 -13.15 5.25
N ASP A 63 -6.39 -12.00 4.70
CA ASP A 63 -5.52 -10.88 4.41
C ASP A 63 -4.92 -10.29 5.70
N LEU A 64 -5.77 -10.13 6.73
CA LEU A 64 -5.34 -9.65 8.04
C LEU A 64 -4.40 -10.65 8.73
N ARG A 65 -4.69 -11.96 8.64
CA ARG A 65 -3.80 -13.01 9.16
C ARG A 65 -2.44 -13.00 8.44
N GLY A 66 -2.45 -12.83 7.10
CA GLY A 66 -1.22 -12.71 6.29
C GLY A 66 -0.35 -11.55 6.73
N ALA A 67 -0.93 -10.36 6.83
CA ALA A 67 -0.23 -9.16 7.28
C ALA A 67 0.25 -9.28 8.74
N ALA A 68 -0.58 -9.80 9.65
CA ALA A 68 -0.23 -9.98 11.06
C ALA A 68 0.96 -10.92 11.27
N ARG A 69 1.09 -11.98 10.45
CA ARG A 69 2.27 -12.87 10.49
C ARG A 69 3.57 -12.12 10.22
N ILE A 70 3.57 -11.20 9.24
CA ILE A 70 4.74 -10.37 8.91
C ILE A 70 5.06 -9.39 10.05
N LEU A 71 4.03 -8.83 10.70
CA LEU A 71 4.16 -7.83 11.76
C LEU A 71 4.51 -8.41 13.13
N SER A 72 4.31 -9.70 13.33
CA SER A 72 4.49 -10.32 14.65
C SER A 72 5.89 -10.08 15.21
N GLY A 73 5.97 -9.46 16.39
CA GLY A 73 7.23 -9.11 17.05
C GLY A 73 8.01 -7.94 16.43
N LYS A 74 7.46 -7.28 15.41
CA LYS A 74 8.14 -6.18 14.69
C LYS A 74 7.39 -4.86 14.87
N LYS A 75 8.08 -3.75 14.60
CA LYS A 75 7.54 -2.39 14.71
C LYS A 75 7.52 -1.71 13.36
N VAL A 76 6.50 -0.89 13.16
CA VAL A 76 6.42 0.06 12.05
C VAL A 76 7.54 1.09 12.20
N SER A 77 8.16 1.47 11.09
CA SER A 77 9.17 2.54 11.06
C SER A 77 8.58 3.86 11.56
N ASP A 78 9.32 4.60 12.37
CA ASP A 78 8.87 5.82 13.07
C ASP A 78 8.31 6.91 12.13
N ASN A 79 8.74 6.92 10.88
CA ASN A 79 8.31 7.90 9.88
C ASN A 79 7.09 7.43 9.06
N ILE A 80 6.50 6.29 9.38
CA ILE A 80 5.38 5.71 8.62
C ILE A 80 4.08 5.86 9.39
N ARG A 81 3.09 6.47 8.76
CA ARG A 81 1.71 6.38 9.22
C ARG A 81 1.09 5.09 8.70
N ALA A 82 0.83 4.14 9.58
CA ALA A 82 0.26 2.85 9.22
C ALA A 82 -1.16 2.68 9.78
N MET A 83 -2.10 2.33 8.92
CA MET A 83 -3.49 2.07 9.33
C MET A 83 -4.05 0.80 8.72
N VAL A 84 -4.92 0.15 9.47
CA VAL A 84 -5.64 -1.05 9.03
C VAL A 84 -7.14 -0.88 9.29
N VAL A 85 -7.91 -1.18 8.25
CA VAL A 85 -9.38 -1.08 8.23
C VAL A 85 -9.95 -2.45 7.87
N PRO A 86 -10.53 -3.20 8.82
CA PRO A 86 -11.17 -4.49 8.53
C PRO A 86 -12.27 -4.34 7.47
N GLY A 87 -12.43 -5.36 6.62
CA GLY A 87 -13.32 -5.31 5.47
C GLY A 87 -14.82 -5.26 5.82
N SER A 88 -15.20 -5.66 7.03
CA SER A 88 -16.56 -5.57 7.57
C SER A 88 -16.57 -5.69 9.09
N GLY A 89 -17.71 -5.40 9.73
CA GLY A 89 -17.89 -5.59 11.17
C GLY A 89 -17.70 -7.04 11.62
N LEU A 90 -18.10 -8.01 10.80
CA LEU A 90 -17.91 -9.44 11.11
C LEU A 90 -16.42 -9.81 11.05
N VAL A 91 -15.69 -9.32 10.04
CA VAL A 91 -14.24 -9.53 9.94
C VAL A 91 -13.51 -8.87 11.10
N LYS A 92 -13.92 -7.66 11.51
CA LYS A 92 -13.35 -6.98 12.67
C LYS A 92 -13.53 -7.81 13.93
N LYS A 93 -14.77 -8.24 14.21
CA LYS A 93 -15.08 -9.08 15.38
C LYS A 93 -14.22 -10.34 15.40
N GLN A 94 -14.18 -11.08 14.29
CA GLN A 94 -13.36 -12.28 14.18
C GLN A 94 -11.86 -11.98 14.39
N ALA A 95 -11.35 -10.92 13.80
CA ALA A 95 -9.94 -10.53 13.97
C ALA A 95 -9.60 -10.19 15.42
N GLU A 96 -10.51 -9.54 16.14
CA GLU A 96 -10.36 -9.23 17.57
C GLU A 96 -10.44 -10.49 18.44
N GLU A 97 -11.34 -11.43 18.13
CA GLU A 97 -11.41 -12.75 18.79
C GLU A 97 -10.12 -13.57 18.59
N GLU A 98 -9.50 -13.46 17.42
CA GLU A 98 -8.21 -14.10 17.11
C GLU A 98 -6.99 -13.30 17.67
N GLY A 99 -7.20 -12.12 18.22
CA GLY A 99 -6.13 -11.26 18.76
C GLY A 99 -5.28 -10.56 17.71
N LEU A 100 -5.72 -10.50 16.44
CA LEU A 100 -4.99 -9.85 15.38
C LEU A 100 -4.88 -8.33 15.60
N ASP A 101 -5.91 -7.71 16.15
CA ASP A 101 -5.92 -6.29 16.52
C ASP A 101 -4.78 -5.93 17.48
N LYS A 102 -4.45 -6.83 18.42
CA LYS A 102 -3.33 -6.65 19.36
C LYS A 102 -2.00 -6.63 18.62
N ILE A 103 -1.81 -7.54 17.65
CA ILE A 103 -0.59 -7.60 16.83
C ILE A 103 -0.42 -6.28 16.05
N PHE A 104 -1.47 -5.81 15.36
CA PHE A 104 -1.44 -4.55 14.62
C PHE A 104 -1.15 -3.35 15.52
N LYS A 105 -1.86 -3.21 16.65
CA LYS A 105 -1.65 -2.14 17.62
C LYS A 105 -0.25 -2.16 18.22
N GLN A 106 0.24 -3.33 18.61
CA GLN A 106 1.58 -3.52 19.16
C GLN A 106 2.66 -3.18 18.13
N SER A 107 2.42 -3.44 16.85
CA SER A 107 3.34 -3.07 15.77
C SER A 107 3.30 -1.57 15.45
N GLY A 108 2.30 -0.81 15.90
CA GLY A 108 2.17 0.62 15.65
C GLY A 108 1.16 0.99 14.55
N PHE A 109 0.31 0.05 14.11
CA PHE A 109 -0.81 0.35 13.23
C PHE A 109 -1.99 0.96 13.98
N GLU A 110 -2.62 1.96 13.37
CA GLU A 110 -3.93 2.45 13.78
C GLU A 110 -5.02 1.43 13.40
N TRP A 111 -5.63 0.78 14.40
CA TRP A 111 -6.75 -0.13 14.20
C TRP A 111 -8.05 0.65 14.06
N ARG A 112 -8.65 0.64 12.89
CA ARG A 112 -9.80 1.47 12.52
C ARG A 112 -11.11 0.71 12.54
N GLU A 113 -12.22 1.45 12.55
CA GLU A 113 -13.56 0.89 12.31
C GLU A 113 -13.72 0.51 10.82
N PRO A 114 -14.49 -0.56 10.52
CA PRO A 114 -14.83 -0.92 9.15
C PRO A 114 -15.48 0.23 8.38
N GLY A 115 -15.00 0.48 7.17
CA GLY A 115 -15.49 1.58 6.33
C GLY A 115 -14.58 1.85 5.14
N CYS A 116 -14.90 2.90 4.39
CA CYS A 116 -14.12 3.26 3.22
C CYS A 116 -12.78 3.91 3.57
N SER A 117 -12.73 4.71 4.66
CA SER A 117 -11.51 5.37 5.13
C SER A 117 -10.68 5.93 3.96
N MET A 118 -9.38 5.72 3.96
CA MET A 118 -8.49 6.19 2.90
C MET A 118 -8.78 5.59 1.51
N CYS A 119 -9.54 4.50 1.40
CA CYS A 119 -9.84 3.89 0.10
C CYS A 119 -10.50 4.86 -0.89
N LEU A 120 -11.25 5.86 -0.41
CA LEU A 120 -11.92 6.90 -1.20
C LEU A 120 -11.54 8.33 -0.79
N ALA A 121 -10.73 8.50 0.25
CA ALA A 121 -10.37 9.81 0.81
C ALA A 121 -11.57 10.75 1.07
N MET A 122 -12.70 10.18 1.50
CA MET A 122 -13.94 10.94 1.78
C MET A 122 -13.99 11.51 3.20
N ASN A 123 -13.02 11.18 4.04
CA ASN A 123 -12.88 11.66 5.40
C ASN A 123 -11.48 12.28 5.61
N SER A 124 -11.08 12.49 6.86
CA SER A 124 -9.74 13.00 7.21
C SER A 124 -8.60 12.04 6.86
N ASP A 125 -8.89 10.75 6.63
CA ASP A 125 -7.89 9.76 6.22
C ASP A 125 -7.60 9.90 4.72
N LYS A 126 -6.73 10.83 4.39
CA LYS A 126 -6.29 11.11 3.01
C LYS A 126 -4.80 11.41 2.98
N LEU A 127 -4.21 11.22 1.81
CA LEU A 127 -2.82 11.58 1.54
C LEU A 127 -2.70 13.08 1.26
N SER A 128 -1.62 13.66 1.74
CA SER A 128 -1.17 14.98 1.33
C SER A 128 -0.57 14.94 -0.07
N SER A 129 -0.45 16.10 -0.72
CA SER A 129 0.19 16.19 -2.03
C SER A 129 1.65 15.73 -1.96
N GLY A 130 2.03 14.82 -2.86
CA GLY A 130 3.36 14.23 -2.90
C GLY A 130 3.56 13.03 -1.96
N GLU A 131 2.71 12.84 -0.96
CA GLU A 131 2.77 11.72 -0.02
C GLU A 131 2.56 10.39 -0.73
N ARG A 132 3.36 9.38 -0.37
CA ARG A 132 3.39 8.08 -1.03
C ARG A 132 2.84 6.98 -0.12
N CYS A 133 1.89 6.22 -0.64
CA CYS A 133 1.22 5.16 0.10
C CYS A 133 1.43 3.78 -0.53
N ALA A 134 1.81 2.79 0.28
CA ALA A 134 1.63 1.37 -0.05
C ALA A 134 0.22 0.96 0.40
N SER A 135 -0.65 0.61 -0.53
CA SER A 135 -2.09 0.45 -0.28
C SER A 135 -2.64 -0.85 -0.82
N THR A 136 -3.50 -1.51 -0.05
CA THR A 136 -4.24 -2.68 -0.51
C THR A 136 -5.58 -2.34 -1.18
N SER A 137 -5.82 -1.06 -1.51
CA SER A 137 -7.01 -0.64 -2.25
C SER A 137 -7.19 -1.41 -3.55
N ASN A 138 -8.42 -1.61 -3.98
CA ASN A 138 -8.75 -2.37 -5.19
C ASN A 138 -8.65 -1.58 -6.48
N ARG A 139 -8.48 -0.26 -6.41
CA ARG A 139 -8.37 0.64 -7.57
C ARG A 139 -7.38 1.76 -7.29
N ASN A 140 -6.68 2.17 -8.34
CA ASN A 140 -5.79 3.30 -8.30
C ASN A 140 -6.01 4.21 -9.52
N PHE A 141 -6.25 5.49 -9.26
CA PHE A 141 -6.25 6.58 -10.24
C PHE A 141 -5.79 7.86 -9.54
N GLU A 142 -5.34 8.83 -10.30
CA GLU A 142 -4.82 10.10 -9.79
C GLU A 142 -5.80 10.74 -8.79
N GLY A 143 -5.33 11.03 -7.59
CA GLY A 143 -6.11 11.69 -6.54
C GLY A 143 -7.09 10.83 -5.76
N ARG A 144 -7.19 9.50 -6.02
CA ARG A 144 -8.15 8.64 -5.32
C ARG A 144 -8.01 8.66 -3.79
N GLN A 145 -6.79 8.61 -3.28
CA GLN A 145 -6.51 8.65 -1.84
C GLN A 145 -6.12 10.05 -1.33
N GLY A 146 -6.35 11.08 -2.14
CA GLY A 146 -6.02 12.47 -1.87
C GLY A 146 -5.40 13.15 -3.08
N LYS A 147 -5.72 14.44 -3.28
CA LYS A 147 -5.20 15.22 -4.42
C LYS A 147 -3.66 15.27 -4.38
N GLY A 148 -3.02 14.78 -5.46
CA GLY A 148 -1.56 14.69 -5.57
C GLY A 148 -0.93 13.56 -4.76
N GLY A 149 -1.72 12.71 -4.08
CA GLY A 149 -1.24 11.51 -3.40
C GLY A 149 -0.75 10.45 -4.39
N ARG A 150 0.31 9.73 -4.02
CA ARG A 150 1.02 8.75 -4.86
C ARG A 150 0.81 7.35 -4.30
N THR A 151 -0.14 6.60 -4.86
CA THR A 151 -0.53 5.28 -4.37
C THR A 151 0.12 4.15 -5.16
N HIS A 152 0.75 3.21 -4.46
CA HIS A 152 1.17 1.91 -4.98
C HIS A 152 0.22 0.84 -4.49
N LEU A 153 -0.41 0.10 -5.42
CA LEU A 153 -1.24 -1.05 -5.05
C LEU A 153 -0.34 -2.26 -4.78
N VAL A 154 -0.49 -2.81 -3.59
CA VAL A 154 0.32 -3.93 -3.10
C VAL A 154 -0.55 -4.97 -2.40
N SER A 155 -0.01 -6.16 -2.13
CA SER A 155 -0.68 -7.15 -1.28
C SER A 155 -0.62 -6.74 0.21
N PRO A 156 -1.48 -7.30 1.08
CA PRO A 156 -1.42 -7.07 2.53
C PRO A 156 -0.05 -7.38 3.14
N GLU A 157 0.61 -8.42 2.69
CA GLU A 157 1.93 -8.82 3.18
C GLU A 157 3.02 -7.83 2.74
N ILE A 158 2.99 -7.36 1.48
CA ILE A 158 3.91 -6.31 1.00
C ILE A 158 3.65 -5.01 1.76
N ALA A 159 2.40 -4.65 2.02
CA ALA A 159 2.06 -3.47 2.80
C ALA A 159 2.64 -3.56 4.22
N ALA A 160 2.47 -4.72 4.89
CA ALA A 160 3.01 -4.97 6.22
C ALA A 160 4.54 -4.91 6.26
N ALA A 161 5.22 -5.58 5.32
CA ALA A 161 6.68 -5.55 5.20
C ALA A 161 7.20 -4.12 4.93
N SER A 162 6.51 -3.40 4.07
CA SER A 162 6.86 -2.00 3.73
C SER A 162 6.67 -1.05 4.92
N ALA A 163 5.68 -1.30 5.78
CA ALA A 163 5.50 -0.52 7.00
C ALA A 163 6.71 -0.65 7.96
N ILE A 164 7.30 -1.83 8.05
CA ILE A 164 8.46 -2.09 8.92
C ILE A 164 9.69 -1.36 8.40
N THR A 165 9.92 -1.33 7.10
CA THR A 165 11.17 -0.82 6.50
C THR A 165 11.10 0.63 6.02
N GLY A 166 9.91 1.20 5.87
CA GLY A 166 9.70 2.54 5.30
C GLY A 166 9.89 2.64 3.78
N LYS A 167 9.96 1.51 3.09
CA LYS A 167 10.08 1.41 1.62
C LYS A 167 9.35 0.19 1.10
N LEU A 168 9.09 0.12 -0.20
CA LEU A 168 8.49 -1.07 -0.79
C LEU A 168 9.42 -2.28 -0.59
N THR A 169 8.93 -3.31 0.10
CA THR A 169 9.76 -4.44 0.57
C THR A 169 9.08 -5.76 0.29
N ASP A 170 9.87 -6.74 -0.14
CA ASP A 170 9.42 -8.13 -0.27
C ASP A 170 9.22 -8.72 1.14
N PRO A 171 8.06 -9.30 1.46
CA PRO A 171 7.83 -9.98 2.73
C PRO A 171 8.86 -11.06 3.06
N LEU A 172 9.42 -11.73 2.05
CA LEU A 172 10.44 -12.76 2.23
C LEU A 172 11.78 -12.22 2.80
N GLU A 173 12.01 -10.91 2.71
CA GLU A 173 13.19 -10.27 3.31
C GLU A 173 13.02 -9.97 4.81
N ILE A 174 11.79 -10.12 5.32
CA ILE A 174 11.43 -9.78 6.70
C ILE A 174 11.24 -11.04 7.56
N VAL A 175 10.91 -12.17 6.95
CA VAL A 175 10.63 -13.44 7.65
C VAL A 175 11.91 -14.14 8.03
#